data_b4088fbcaf5a4ce52d5eeafb35ae5950
#
_entry.id   b4088fbcaf5a4ce52d5eeafb35ae5950
#
_cell.length_a   1.000
_cell.length_b   1.000
_cell.length_c   1.000
_cell.angle_alpha   90.00
_cell.angle_beta   90.00
_cell.angle_gamma   90.00
#
_symmetry.space_group_name_H-M   'P 1'
#
loop_
_entity.id
_entity.type
_entity.pdbx_description
1 polymer ?
#
loop_
_entity_poly.entity_id
_entity_poly.type
_entity_poly.pdbx_seq_one_letter_code
_entity_poly.pdbx_strand_id
1 'polypeptide(L)'
;LIEATAFGTRVIIENFRRHGIRVDNFYAAGGIARKDPFTMQVYSDVLKLPIRIAGSALMPCLGTAILAAVAAGEYQTIHDASMAMRNLSDTVYTPDPEAGAVYDRLYAEYLELHDYFGRGGNNVMKRLRAIAAEASEK
;
A
#
# COMPACT_ATOMS: atom_id res chain seq x y z
N LEU A 1 -6.16 -6.05 -12.99
CA LEU A 1 -6.55 -6.25 -11.58
C LEU A 1 -5.46 -5.73 -10.63
N ILE A 2 -4.19 -6.04 -10.86
CA ILE A 2 -3.03 -5.54 -10.09
C ILE A 2 -2.98 -4.00 -10.13
N GLU A 3 -3.12 -3.41 -11.29
CA GLU A 3 -3.15 -1.97 -11.50
C GLU A 3 -4.23 -1.27 -10.65
N ALA A 4 -5.42 -1.86 -10.54
CA ALA A 4 -6.50 -1.31 -9.73
C ALA A 4 -6.15 -1.25 -8.23
N THR A 5 -5.40 -2.25 -7.71
CA THR A 5 -4.92 -2.23 -6.32
C THR A 5 -3.83 -1.17 -6.12
N ALA A 6 -2.96 -0.98 -7.10
CA ALA A 6 -1.95 0.08 -7.10
C ALA A 6 -2.59 1.47 -7.16
N PHE A 7 -3.64 1.67 -7.99
CA PHE A 7 -4.40 2.92 -8.03
C PHE A 7 -5.09 3.23 -6.70
N GLY A 8 -5.67 2.22 -6.04
CA GLY A 8 -6.22 2.38 -4.70
C GLY A 8 -5.17 2.87 -3.69
N THR A 9 -3.96 2.32 -3.75
CA THR A 9 -2.84 2.76 -2.91
C THR A 9 -2.43 4.20 -3.26
N ARG A 10 -2.41 4.56 -4.54
CA ARG A 10 -2.12 5.93 -4.99
C ARG A 10 -3.13 6.94 -4.41
N VAL A 11 -4.42 6.62 -4.41
CA VAL A 11 -5.45 7.47 -3.76
C VAL A 11 -5.12 7.74 -2.30
N ILE A 12 -4.69 6.72 -1.55
CA ILE A 12 -4.32 6.85 -0.13
C ILE A 12 -3.12 7.78 0.03
N ILE A 13 -2.06 7.58 -0.75
CA ILE A 13 -0.84 8.40 -0.70
C ILE A 13 -1.13 9.85 -1.07
N GLU A 14 -1.92 10.07 -2.12
CA GLU A 14 -2.33 11.42 -2.52
C GLU A 14 -3.18 12.09 -1.44
N ASN A 15 -4.02 11.34 -0.74
CA ASN A 15 -4.79 11.87 0.38
C ASN A 15 -3.88 12.31 1.54
N PHE A 16 -2.84 11.54 1.89
CA PHE A 16 -1.83 11.96 2.87
C PHE A 16 -1.16 13.26 2.44
N ARG A 17 -0.73 13.36 1.18
CA ARG A 17 -0.08 14.55 0.64
C ARG A 17 -1.00 15.79 0.67
N ARG A 18 -2.28 15.63 0.34
CA ARG A 18 -3.28 16.72 0.43
C ARG A 18 -3.46 17.25 1.85
N HIS A 19 -3.22 16.41 2.86
CA HIS A 19 -3.27 16.82 4.27
C HIS A 19 -1.89 17.20 4.85
N GLY A 20 -0.91 17.48 4.01
CA GLY A 20 0.41 17.96 4.39
C GLY A 20 1.36 16.88 4.91
N ILE A 21 0.99 15.60 4.82
CA ILE A 21 1.86 14.49 5.22
C ILE A 21 2.76 14.13 4.03
N ARG A 22 4.06 14.26 4.23
CA ARG A 22 5.05 13.83 3.23
C ARG A 22 5.20 12.32 3.22
N VAL A 23 5.20 11.76 2.00
CA VAL A 23 5.50 10.34 1.77
C VAL A 23 6.67 10.27 0.80
N ASP A 24 7.86 10.13 1.36
CA ASP A 24 9.13 10.12 0.60
C ASP A 24 9.67 8.69 0.40
N ASN A 25 9.30 7.76 1.29
CA ASN A 25 9.77 6.39 1.26
C ASN A 25 8.58 5.43 1.32
N PHE A 26 8.62 4.40 0.49
CA PHE A 26 7.63 3.33 0.50
C PHE A 26 8.33 1.99 0.75
N TYR A 27 7.95 1.32 1.83
CA TYR A 27 8.47 0.00 2.17
C TYR A 27 7.37 -1.03 2.00
N ALA A 28 7.62 -2.02 1.16
CA ALA A 28 6.72 -3.15 0.96
C ALA A 28 7.21 -4.37 1.73
N ALA A 29 6.28 -5.07 2.37
CA ALA A 29 6.55 -6.26 3.17
C ALA A 29 5.56 -7.38 2.84
N GLY A 30 5.90 -8.60 3.23
CA GLY A 30 5.03 -9.76 3.05
C GLY A 30 5.35 -10.59 1.81
N GLY A 31 4.51 -11.60 1.59
CA GLY A 31 4.78 -12.63 0.57
C GLY A 31 4.77 -12.10 -0.86
N ILE A 32 3.83 -11.24 -1.21
CA ILE A 32 3.72 -10.65 -2.55
C ILE A 32 4.94 -9.78 -2.84
N ALA A 33 5.29 -8.89 -1.91
CA ALA A 33 6.43 -8.00 -2.07
C ALA A 33 7.77 -8.73 -2.34
N ARG A 34 7.91 -9.94 -1.83
CA ARG A 34 9.14 -10.76 -1.97
C ARG A 34 9.12 -11.69 -3.18
N LYS A 35 7.94 -12.14 -3.62
CA LYS A 35 7.79 -13.22 -4.61
C LYS A 35 7.33 -12.73 -5.97
N ASP A 36 6.80 -11.52 -6.04
CA ASP A 36 6.21 -10.98 -7.27
C ASP A 36 6.85 -9.63 -7.65
N PRO A 37 8.01 -9.68 -8.35
CA PRO A 37 8.69 -8.49 -8.85
C PRO A 37 7.83 -7.65 -9.80
N PHE A 38 6.99 -8.31 -10.61
CA PHE A 38 6.12 -7.62 -11.54
C PHE A 38 5.12 -6.70 -10.83
N THR A 39 4.43 -7.23 -9.82
CA THR A 39 3.51 -6.44 -9.01
C THR A 39 4.24 -5.25 -8.35
N MET A 40 5.45 -5.46 -7.82
CA MET A 40 6.19 -4.37 -7.17
C MET A 40 6.62 -3.30 -8.17
N GLN A 41 6.99 -3.66 -9.39
CA GLN A 41 7.30 -2.69 -10.45
C GLN A 41 6.05 -1.87 -10.83
N VAL A 42 4.90 -2.53 -11.04
CA VAL A 42 3.62 -1.83 -11.31
C VAL A 42 3.30 -0.82 -10.21
N TYR A 43 3.45 -1.21 -8.95
CA TYR A 43 3.23 -0.28 -7.83
C TYR A 43 4.20 0.90 -7.86
N SER A 44 5.49 0.65 -8.12
CA SER A 44 6.51 1.71 -8.23
C SER A 44 6.14 2.73 -9.33
N ASP A 45 5.76 2.24 -10.50
CA ASP A 45 5.41 3.06 -11.67
C ASP A 45 4.13 3.88 -11.43
N VAL A 46 3.10 3.25 -10.85
CA VAL A 46 1.82 3.90 -10.51
C VAL A 46 1.98 4.95 -9.42
N LEU A 47 2.74 4.66 -8.37
CA LEU A 47 2.95 5.56 -7.23
C LEU A 47 3.98 6.65 -7.52
N LYS A 48 4.82 6.46 -8.54
CA LYS A 48 5.99 7.30 -8.86
C LYS A 48 6.92 7.46 -7.65
N LEU A 49 7.07 6.36 -6.91
CA LEU A 49 7.91 6.29 -5.72
C LEU A 49 8.80 5.05 -5.79
N PRO A 50 10.06 5.15 -5.35
CA PRO A 50 10.88 3.96 -5.18
C PRO A 50 10.29 3.08 -4.07
N ILE A 51 10.16 1.78 -4.36
CA ILE A 51 9.67 0.79 -3.39
C ILE A 51 10.84 -0.05 -2.90
N ARG A 52 11.08 -0.01 -1.60
CA ARG A 52 12.08 -0.84 -0.93
C ARG A 52 11.43 -2.06 -0.33
N ILE A 53 12.04 -3.21 -0.49
CA ILE A 53 11.54 -4.47 0.06
C ILE A 53 12.09 -4.67 1.47
N ALA A 54 11.20 -5.00 2.41
CA ALA A 54 11.60 -5.37 3.75
C ALA A 54 12.35 -6.71 3.76
N GLY A 55 13.48 -6.76 4.46
CA GLY A 55 14.37 -7.92 4.45
C GLY A 55 13.81 -9.13 5.22
N SER A 56 12.99 -8.89 6.25
CA SER A 56 12.36 -9.97 7.02
C SER A 56 11.14 -10.55 6.29
N ALA A 57 11.05 -11.88 6.27
CA ALA A 57 9.85 -12.57 5.79
C ALA A 57 8.67 -12.45 6.77
N LEU A 58 8.97 -12.24 8.05
CA LEU A 58 8.03 -12.24 9.16
C LEU A 58 8.00 -10.84 9.83
N MET A 59 7.66 -9.81 9.06
CA MET A 59 7.63 -8.43 9.55
C MET A 59 6.75 -8.22 10.80
N PRO A 60 5.54 -8.82 10.92
CA PRO A 60 4.76 -8.70 12.15
C PRO A 60 5.48 -9.28 13.38
N CYS A 61 6.16 -10.40 13.21
CA CYS A 61 6.97 -11.00 14.29
C CYS A 61 8.15 -10.12 14.69
N LEU A 62 8.83 -9.50 13.72
CA LEU A 62 9.89 -8.54 13.99
C LEU A 62 9.36 -7.33 14.76
N GLY A 63 8.20 -6.78 14.37
CA GLY A 63 7.57 -5.68 15.09
C GLY A 63 7.25 -6.05 16.55
N THR A 64 6.70 -7.25 16.79
CA THR A 64 6.45 -7.74 18.13
C THR A 64 7.74 -7.94 18.95
N ALA A 65 8.80 -8.45 18.32
CA ALA A 65 10.11 -8.62 18.95
C ALA A 65 10.74 -7.28 19.35
N ILE A 66 10.60 -6.25 18.51
CA ILE A 66 11.05 -4.87 18.82
C ILE A 66 10.32 -4.35 20.05
N LEU A 67 8.99 -4.49 20.13
CA LEU A 67 8.21 -4.07 21.29
C LEU A 67 8.59 -4.83 22.55
N ALA A 68 8.80 -6.13 22.45
CA ALA A 68 9.24 -6.98 23.57
C ALA A 68 10.63 -6.58 24.08
N ALA A 69 11.57 -6.29 23.19
CA ALA A 69 12.92 -5.86 23.57
C ALA A 69 12.92 -4.51 24.33
N VAL A 70 12.07 -3.57 23.94
CA VAL A 70 11.88 -2.31 24.68
C VAL A 70 11.23 -2.57 26.04
N ALA A 71 10.20 -3.41 26.10
CA ALA A 71 9.53 -3.75 27.34
C ALA A 71 10.46 -4.50 28.33
N ALA A 72 11.42 -5.28 27.83
CA ALA A 72 12.45 -5.95 28.63
C ALA A 72 13.58 -5.02 29.08
N GLY A 73 13.63 -3.76 28.59
CA GLY A 73 14.67 -2.80 28.93
C GLY A 73 15.98 -2.91 28.14
N GLU A 74 16.01 -3.75 27.10
CA GLU A 74 17.19 -3.89 26.22
C GLU A 74 17.44 -2.64 25.38
N TYR A 75 16.38 -1.90 25.05
CA TYR A 75 16.44 -0.60 24.35
C TYR A 75 15.59 0.43 25.06
N GLN A 76 16.04 1.68 25.07
CA GLN A 76 15.32 2.77 25.73
C GLN A 76 14.09 3.23 24.93
N THR A 77 14.16 3.16 23.60
CA THR A 77 13.06 3.58 22.73
C THR A 77 12.76 2.57 21.63
N ILE A 78 11.53 2.60 21.12
CA ILE A 78 11.14 1.81 19.96
C ILE A 78 11.98 2.18 18.74
N HIS A 79 12.39 3.44 18.62
CA HIS A 79 13.25 3.89 17.53
C HIS A 79 14.61 3.18 17.56
N ASP A 80 15.28 3.16 18.72
CA ASP A 80 16.60 2.53 18.87
C ASP A 80 16.53 1.03 18.60
N ALA A 81 15.53 0.35 19.16
CA ALA A 81 15.27 -1.06 18.90
C ALA A 81 15.00 -1.34 17.40
N SER A 82 14.19 -0.49 16.76
CA SER A 82 13.88 -0.61 15.34
C SER A 82 15.13 -0.42 14.47
N MET A 83 15.98 0.56 14.80
CA MET A 83 17.22 0.81 14.07
C MET A 83 18.23 -0.33 14.21
N ALA A 84 18.31 -0.95 15.39
CA ALA A 84 19.22 -2.07 15.66
C ALA A 84 18.73 -3.40 15.05
N MET A 85 17.43 -3.65 15.10
CA MET A 85 16.83 -4.95 14.70
C MET A 85 16.30 -4.96 13.27
N ARG A 86 16.21 -3.80 12.61
CA ARG A 86 15.72 -3.74 11.22
C ARG A 86 16.59 -4.56 10.29
N ASN A 87 15.94 -5.25 9.36
CA ASN A 87 16.59 -5.88 8.23
C ASN A 87 15.95 -5.32 6.95
N LEU A 88 16.74 -4.66 6.11
CA LEU A 88 16.31 -4.15 4.81
C LEU A 88 16.93 -5.01 3.72
N SER A 89 16.15 -5.33 2.70
CA SER A 89 16.66 -5.92 1.47
C SER A 89 17.32 -4.83 0.63
N ASP A 90 18.35 -5.20 -0.15
CA ASP A 90 18.95 -4.32 -1.14
C ASP A 90 18.05 -4.13 -2.38
N THR A 91 16.94 -4.88 -2.46
CA THR A 91 16.01 -4.79 -3.57
C THR A 91 15.21 -3.51 -3.50
N VAL A 92 15.33 -2.69 -4.55
CA VAL A 92 14.59 -1.44 -4.74
C VAL A 92 13.99 -1.45 -6.14
N TYR A 93 12.71 -1.22 -6.25
CA TYR A 93 12.02 -0.97 -7.52
C TYR A 93 11.94 0.52 -7.74
N THR A 94 12.52 0.99 -8.84
CA THR A 94 12.49 2.40 -9.25
C THR A 94 11.40 2.61 -10.29
N PRO A 95 10.64 3.72 -10.23
CA PRO A 95 9.59 3.98 -11.18
C PRO A 95 10.15 4.23 -12.59
N ASP A 96 9.50 3.64 -13.59
CA ASP A 96 9.71 3.94 -15.00
C ASP A 96 8.85 5.16 -15.39
N PRO A 97 9.46 6.27 -15.85
CA PRO A 97 8.72 7.47 -16.24
C PRO A 97 7.76 7.26 -17.43
N GLU A 98 8.13 6.41 -18.39
CA GLU A 98 7.29 6.13 -19.56
C GLU A 98 6.05 5.33 -19.17
N ALA A 99 6.21 4.26 -18.41
CA ALA A 99 5.12 3.48 -17.83
C ALA A 99 4.26 4.36 -16.92
N GLY A 100 4.88 5.19 -16.08
CA GLY A 100 4.19 6.12 -15.19
C GLY A 100 3.28 7.11 -15.92
N ALA A 101 3.67 7.57 -17.11
CA ALA A 101 2.83 8.45 -17.95
C ALA A 101 1.58 7.73 -18.48
N VAL A 102 1.71 6.45 -18.84
CA VAL A 102 0.55 5.63 -19.24
C VAL A 102 -0.37 5.42 -18.04
N TYR A 103 0.19 5.10 -16.87
CA TYR A 103 -0.59 4.91 -15.64
C TYR A 103 -1.31 6.17 -15.16
N ASP A 104 -0.80 7.37 -15.44
CA ASP A 104 -1.54 8.60 -15.14
C ASP A 104 -2.87 8.68 -15.89
N ARG A 105 -2.88 8.28 -17.16
CA ARG A 105 -4.10 8.26 -17.97
C ARG A 105 -5.10 7.22 -17.44
N LEU A 106 -4.63 6.01 -17.16
CA LEU A 106 -5.46 4.95 -16.59
C LEU A 106 -5.98 5.31 -15.19
N TYR A 107 -5.18 6.02 -14.42
CA TYR A 107 -5.57 6.49 -13.07
C TYR A 107 -6.70 7.54 -13.13
N ALA A 108 -6.70 8.40 -14.13
CA ALA A 108 -7.80 9.35 -14.33
C ALA A 108 -9.13 8.61 -14.56
N GLU A 109 -9.14 7.61 -15.44
CA GLU A 109 -10.32 6.77 -15.69
C GLU A 109 -10.75 5.97 -14.43
N TYR A 110 -9.75 5.47 -13.68
CA TYR A 110 -10.02 4.80 -12.40
C TYR A 110 -10.74 5.71 -11.41
N LEU A 111 -10.33 6.98 -11.30
CA LEU A 111 -10.98 7.93 -10.39
C LEU A 111 -12.41 8.25 -10.80
N GLU A 112 -12.69 8.36 -12.11
CA GLU A 112 -14.06 8.54 -12.59
C GLU A 112 -14.95 7.36 -12.22
N LEU A 113 -14.49 6.13 -12.47
CA LEU A 113 -15.22 4.92 -12.09
C LEU A 113 -15.40 4.79 -10.58
N HIS A 114 -14.35 5.09 -9.82
CA HIS A 114 -14.40 5.07 -8.36
C HIS A 114 -15.46 6.04 -7.81
N ASP A 115 -15.51 7.26 -8.34
CA ASP A 115 -16.46 8.27 -7.87
C ASP A 115 -17.88 7.97 -8.38
N TYR A 116 -18.02 7.47 -9.61
CA TYR A 116 -19.29 7.07 -10.17
C TYR A 116 -19.98 5.97 -9.33
N PHE A 117 -19.26 4.91 -8.99
CA PHE A 117 -19.82 3.81 -8.20
C PHE A 117 -19.74 4.02 -6.67
N GLY A 118 -18.73 4.72 -6.18
CA GLY A 118 -18.43 4.83 -4.74
C GLY A 118 -18.96 6.09 -4.07
N ARG A 119 -19.05 7.22 -4.81
CA ARG A 119 -19.38 8.53 -4.24
C ARG A 119 -20.74 9.11 -4.65
N GLY A 120 -21.60 8.31 -5.24
CA GLY A 120 -23.00 8.68 -5.45
C GLY A 120 -23.38 9.07 -6.87
N GLY A 121 -22.50 8.96 -7.85
CA GLY A 121 -22.86 9.07 -9.27
C GLY A 121 -23.84 7.96 -9.70
N ASN A 122 -23.73 6.77 -9.08
CA ASN A 122 -24.64 5.66 -9.29
C ASN A 122 -24.86 4.86 -7.99
N ASN A 123 -26.12 4.56 -7.69
CA ASN A 123 -26.50 3.82 -6.48
C ASN A 123 -26.48 2.28 -6.65
N VAL A 124 -25.90 1.74 -7.73
CA VAL A 124 -25.91 0.30 -7.99
C VAL A 124 -25.29 -0.49 -6.83
N MET A 125 -24.17 -0.03 -6.26
CA MET A 125 -23.51 -0.73 -5.15
C MET A 125 -24.38 -0.76 -3.88
N LYS A 126 -25.18 0.30 -3.62
CA LYS A 126 -26.13 0.33 -2.50
C LYS A 126 -27.27 -0.65 -2.72
N ARG A 127 -27.80 -0.73 -3.97
CA ARG A 127 -28.85 -1.68 -4.32
C ARG A 127 -28.37 -3.14 -4.22
N LEU A 128 -27.16 -3.43 -4.69
CA LEU A 128 -26.57 -4.78 -4.56
C LEU A 128 -26.39 -5.17 -3.08
N ARG A 129 -25.98 -4.23 -2.23
CA ARG A 129 -25.85 -4.48 -0.79
C ARG A 129 -27.21 -4.76 -0.14
N ALA A 130 -28.27 -4.04 -0.53
CA ALA A 130 -29.62 -4.29 -0.04
C ALA A 130 -30.10 -5.68 -0.42
N ILE A 131 -29.93 -6.08 -1.68
CA ILE A 131 -30.28 -7.43 -2.17
C ILE A 131 -29.52 -8.52 -1.38
N ALA A 132 -28.22 -8.31 -1.11
CA ALA A 132 -27.43 -9.26 -0.32
C ALA A 132 -27.94 -9.37 1.13
N ALA A 133 -28.36 -8.26 1.75
CA ALA A 133 -28.94 -8.27 3.11
C ALA A 133 -30.25 -9.05 3.16
N GLU A 134 -31.17 -8.82 2.21
CA GLU A 134 -32.42 -9.56 2.10
C GLU A 134 -32.22 -11.09 1.93
N ALA A 135 -31.15 -11.49 1.23
CA ALA A 135 -30.81 -12.91 1.06
C ALA A 135 -30.24 -13.56 2.34
N SER A 136 -29.67 -12.75 3.25
CA SER A 136 -29.06 -13.23 4.50
C SER A 136 -30.07 -13.39 5.64
N GLU A 137 -31.27 -12.83 5.50
CA GLU A 137 -32.36 -12.92 6.49
C GLU A 137 -33.28 -14.12 6.26
N LYS A 138 -33.05 -14.90 5.20
CA LYS A 138 -33.75 -16.16 4.87
C LYS A 138 -32.91 -17.38 5.29
#